data_347814852d866f9315f614b0fa91f8b8
#
_entry.id   347814852d866f9315f614b0fa91f8b8
#
_cell.length_a   1.000
_cell.length_b   1.000
_cell.length_c   1.000
_cell.angle_alpha   90.00
_cell.angle_beta   90.00
_cell.angle_gamma   90.00
#
_symmetry.space_group_name_H-M   'P 1'
#
loop_
_entity.id
_entity.type
_entity.pdbx_description
1 polymer ?
#
loop_
_entity_poly.entity_id
_entity_poly.type
_entity_poly.pdbx_seq_one_letter_code
_entity_poly.pdbx_strand_id
1 'polypeptide(L)'
;MPITKGFRALVDEATAQITTYTVAQVCERLGTDPSLQVVDIRDVRELEREGTVPGALHAPRGMLEFWVDPESPYYKPVFGDESKEFVLFCGAGWRSALATQALQHMGMTNVAHIDGGFAEWLKQSAPTETLEAHKARSKAARA
;
A
#
# COMPACT_ATOMS: atom_id res chain seq x y z
N MET A 1 15.82 -8.85 -27.80
CA MET A 1 15.62 -7.50 -27.25
C MET A 1 16.05 -7.43 -25.79
N PRO A 2 17.29 -7.05 -25.54
CA PRO A 2 17.73 -6.92 -24.17
C PRO A 2 17.02 -5.75 -23.49
N ILE A 3 16.82 -5.90 -22.17
CA ILE A 3 16.30 -4.81 -21.34
C ILE A 3 17.39 -3.74 -21.26
N THR A 4 17.05 -2.51 -21.58
CA THR A 4 17.98 -1.37 -21.52
C THR A 4 17.86 -0.59 -20.21
N LYS A 5 16.77 -0.81 -19.45
CA LYS A 5 16.53 -0.15 -18.17
C LYS A 5 15.99 -1.20 -17.20
N GLY A 6 16.77 -1.57 -16.22
CA GLY A 6 16.42 -2.62 -15.28
C GLY A 6 15.42 -2.14 -14.22
N PHE A 7 14.87 -3.10 -13.47
CA PHE A 7 13.88 -2.78 -12.44
C PHE A 7 14.45 -1.88 -11.33
N ARG A 8 15.72 -2.01 -11.00
CA ARG A 8 16.33 -1.15 -9.97
C ARG A 8 16.34 0.31 -10.39
N ALA A 9 16.64 0.58 -11.65
CA ALA A 9 16.58 1.94 -12.18
C ALA A 9 15.16 2.49 -12.13
N LEU A 10 14.16 1.67 -12.48
CA LEU A 10 12.75 2.07 -12.38
C LEU A 10 12.34 2.38 -10.95
N VAL A 11 12.74 1.52 -10.01
CA VAL A 11 12.43 1.71 -8.59
C VAL A 11 13.13 2.96 -8.04
N ASP A 12 14.40 3.17 -8.39
CA ASP A 12 15.17 4.34 -7.94
C ASP A 12 14.55 5.64 -8.47
N GLU A 13 14.14 5.65 -9.73
CA GLU A 13 13.45 6.81 -10.31
C GLU A 13 12.12 7.08 -9.62
N ALA A 14 11.34 6.03 -9.36
CA ALA A 14 10.07 6.17 -8.65
C ALA A 14 10.31 6.73 -7.24
N THR A 15 11.26 6.16 -6.52
CA THR A 15 11.57 6.56 -5.14
C THR A 15 11.98 8.03 -5.07
N ALA A 16 12.68 8.54 -6.09
CA ALA A 16 13.09 9.94 -6.15
C ALA A 16 11.90 10.90 -6.30
N GLN A 17 10.74 10.41 -6.77
CA GLN A 17 9.57 11.25 -7.07
C GLN A 17 8.46 11.15 -6.04
N ILE A 18 8.48 10.15 -5.17
CA ILE A 18 7.38 9.83 -4.27
C ILE A 18 7.73 10.15 -2.82
N THR A 19 6.71 10.18 -1.96
CA THR A 19 6.89 10.27 -0.52
C THR A 19 7.12 8.87 0.04
N THR A 20 8.19 8.71 0.82
CA THR A 20 8.56 7.44 1.45
C THR A 20 8.60 7.62 2.96
N TYR A 21 7.91 6.74 3.69
CA TYR A 21 7.92 6.71 5.14
C TYR A 21 8.69 5.49 5.65
N THR A 22 9.34 5.64 6.78
CA THR A 22 9.92 4.51 7.50
C THR A 22 8.82 3.73 8.23
N VAL A 23 9.11 2.49 8.61
CA VAL A 23 8.20 1.70 9.44
C VAL A 23 7.88 2.44 10.73
N ALA A 24 8.88 3.03 11.37
CA ALA A 24 8.69 3.79 12.62
C ALA A 24 7.71 4.95 12.46
N GLN A 25 7.82 5.71 11.36
CA GLN A 25 6.91 6.83 11.08
C GLN A 25 5.47 6.36 10.91
N VAL A 26 5.27 5.24 10.24
CA VAL A 26 3.91 4.68 10.07
C VAL A 26 3.38 4.15 11.40
N CYS A 27 4.21 3.46 12.19
CA CYS A 27 3.82 2.94 13.50
C CYS A 27 3.36 4.04 14.44
N GLU A 28 4.00 5.21 14.42
CA GLU A 28 3.59 6.36 15.25
C GLU A 28 2.17 6.82 14.95
N ARG A 29 1.73 6.67 13.70
CA ARG A 29 0.41 7.10 13.24
C ARG A 29 -0.65 6.00 13.33
N LEU A 30 -0.21 4.75 13.36
CA LEU A 30 -1.12 3.60 13.31
C LEU A 30 -2.02 3.56 14.56
N GLY A 31 -3.33 3.55 14.33
CA GLY A 31 -4.31 3.51 15.42
C GLY A 31 -4.59 4.85 16.09
N THR A 32 -3.82 5.90 15.79
CA THR A 32 -3.97 7.22 16.43
C THR A 32 -4.28 8.33 15.45
N ASP A 33 -3.90 8.17 14.18
CA ASP A 33 -4.12 9.16 13.13
C ASP A 33 -5.22 8.69 12.18
N PRO A 34 -6.43 9.29 12.26
CA PRO A 34 -7.55 8.85 11.42
C PRO A 34 -7.35 9.16 9.94
N SER A 35 -6.39 10.02 9.58
CA SER A 35 -6.09 10.31 8.17
C SER A 35 -5.24 9.22 7.53
N LEU A 36 -4.56 8.38 8.32
CA LEU A 36 -3.72 7.32 7.79
C LEU A 36 -4.57 6.15 7.29
N GLN A 37 -4.35 5.75 6.05
CA GLN A 37 -4.90 4.51 5.51
C GLN A 37 -3.79 3.70 4.86
N VAL A 38 -3.35 2.66 5.54
CA VAL A 38 -2.33 1.74 5.02
C VAL A 38 -2.98 0.81 4.00
N VAL A 39 -2.29 0.56 2.90
CA VAL A 39 -2.78 -0.26 1.79
C VAL A 39 -1.77 -1.36 1.46
N ASP A 40 -2.19 -2.61 1.62
CA ASP A 40 -1.40 -3.78 1.26
C ASP A 40 -1.66 -4.11 -0.20
N ILE A 41 -0.63 -3.98 -1.06
CA ILE A 41 -0.80 -4.21 -2.50
C ILE A 41 -0.26 -5.57 -2.95
N ARG A 42 0.05 -6.46 -1.99
CA ARG A 42 0.57 -7.80 -2.29
C ARG A 42 -0.53 -8.73 -2.79
N ASP A 43 -0.11 -9.87 -3.31
CA ASP A 43 -1.01 -10.96 -3.65
C ASP A 43 -1.63 -11.54 -2.36
N VAL A 44 -2.89 -11.95 -2.42
CA VAL A 44 -3.61 -12.46 -1.23
C VAL A 44 -2.91 -13.66 -0.59
N ARG A 45 -2.16 -14.45 -1.36
CA ARG A 45 -1.41 -15.60 -0.83
C ARG A 45 -0.28 -15.16 0.11
N GLU A 46 0.27 -13.96 -0.10
CA GLU A 46 1.27 -13.41 0.82
C GLU A 46 0.62 -13.05 2.15
N LEU A 47 -0.59 -12.51 2.14
CA LEU A 47 -1.35 -12.25 3.36
C LEU A 47 -1.70 -13.54 4.10
N GLU A 48 -2.04 -14.59 3.37
CA GLU A 48 -2.34 -15.90 3.95
C GLU A 48 -1.14 -16.46 4.71
N ARG A 49 0.06 -16.31 4.15
CA ARG A 49 1.27 -16.86 4.75
C ARG A 49 1.84 -16.01 5.88
N GLU A 50 1.74 -14.70 5.75
CA GLU A 50 2.51 -13.79 6.60
C GLU A 50 1.65 -12.83 7.42
N GLY A 51 0.36 -12.74 7.11
CA GLY A 51 -0.51 -11.72 7.70
C GLY A 51 -0.34 -10.38 7.01
N THR A 52 -0.85 -9.33 7.63
CA THR A 52 -0.85 -7.97 7.10
C THR A 52 -0.76 -6.95 8.25
N VAL A 53 -0.75 -5.68 7.90
CA VAL A 53 -0.79 -4.59 8.88
C VAL A 53 -2.21 -4.41 9.39
N PRO A 54 -2.43 -4.29 10.71
CA PRO A 54 -3.78 -4.09 11.24
C PRO A 54 -4.44 -2.85 10.64
N GLY A 55 -5.69 -3.00 10.17
CA GLY A 55 -6.45 -1.91 9.57
C GLY A 55 -6.12 -1.62 8.12
N ALA A 56 -5.17 -2.34 7.51
CA ALA A 56 -4.83 -2.13 6.10
C ALA A 56 -5.97 -2.51 5.17
N LEU A 57 -6.13 -1.76 4.09
CA LEU A 57 -6.93 -2.19 2.95
C LEU A 57 -6.08 -3.15 2.13
N HIS A 58 -6.70 -4.19 1.57
CA HIS A 58 -6.03 -5.03 0.59
C HIS A 58 -6.44 -4.61 -0.81
N ALA A 59 -5.49 -4.14 -1.59
CA ALA A 59 -5.70 -3.69 -2.96
C ALA A 59 -4.59 -4.28 -3.85
N PRO A 60 -4.83 -5.44 -4.49
CA PRO A 60 -3.80 -6.09 -5.29
C PRO A 60 -3.21 -5.14 -6.34
N ARG A 61 -1.90 -5.16 -6.49
CA ARG A 61 -1.21 -4.24 -7.40
C ARG A 61 -1.83 -4.20 -8.80
N GLY A 62 -2.28 -5.35 -9.30
CA GLY A 62 -2.86 -5.45 -10.65
C GLY A 62 -4.19 -4.74 -10.81
N MET A 63 -4.87 -4.39 -9.74
CA MET A 63 -6.18 -3.72 -9.79
C MET A 63 -6.12 -2.26 -9.32
N LEU A 64 -5.01 -1.82 -8.80
CA LEU A 64 -4.93 -0.55 -8.08
C LEU A 64 -5.38 0.65 -8.92
N GLU A 65 -4.86 0.81 -10.14
CA GLU A 65 -5.23 1.94 -11.01
C GLU A 65 -6.74 1.93 -11.33
N PHE A 66 -7.31 0.74 -11.47
CA PHE A 66 -8.74 0.60 -11.79
C PHE A 66 -9.62 0.89 -10.57
N TRP A 67 -9.09 0.66 -9.36
CA TRP A 67 -9.84 0.89 -8.13
C TRP A 67 -9.85 2.36 -7.70
N VAL A 68 -8.85 3.13 -8.11
CA VAL A 68 -8.74 4.56 -7.71
C VAL A 68 -9.41 5.52 -8.68
N ASP A 69 -9.69 5.10 -9.92
CA ASP A 69 -10.24 5.95 -10.97
C ASP A 69 -11.77 5.99 -10.89
N PRO A 70 -12.37 7.15 -10.59
CA PRO A 70 -13.84 7.26 -10.52
C PRO A 70 -14.56 6.92 -11.83
N GLU A 71 -13.89 6.98 -12.96
CA GLU A 71 -14.47 6.62 -14.26
C GLU A 71 -14.33 5.14 -14.60
N SER A 72 -13.59 4.38 -13.79
CA SER A 72 -13.42 2.95 -13.96
C SER A 72 -14.67 2.20 -13.49
N PRO A 73 -15.09 1.10 -14.18
CA PRO A 73 -16.18 0.25 -13.67
C PRO A 73 -15.83 -0.47 -12.37
N TYR A 74 -14.54 -0.46 -11.99
CA TYR A 74 -14.06 -1.12 -10.76
C TYR A 74 -13.75 -0.14 -9.63
N TYR A 75 -14.15 1.12 -9.78
CA TYR A 75 -13.86 2.15 -8.79
C TYR A 75 -14.32 1.78 -7.38
N LYS A 76 -13.44 2.03 -6.39
CA LYS A 76 -13.76 1.85 -4.98
C LYS A 76 -13.74 3.22 -4.30
N PRO A 77 -14.90 3.71 -3.82
CA PRO A 77 -15.02 5.07 -3.29
C PRO A 77 -14.06 5.41 -2.13
N VAL A 78 -13.56 4.42 -1.40
CA VAL A 78 -12.60 4.66 -0.32
C VAL A 78 -11.38 5.44 -0.83
N PHE A 79 -10.95 5.20 -2.06
CA PHE A 79 -9.79 5.89 -2.64
C PHE A 79 -10.07 7.32 -3.05
N GLY A 80 -11.33 7.73 -3.06
CA GLY A 80 -11.73 9.12 -3.34
C GLY A 80 -11.79 10.00 -2.09
N ASP A 81 -11.49 9.45 -0.92
CA ASP A 81 -11.52 10.19 0.34
C ASP A 81 -10.27 11.06 0.49
N GLU A 82 -10.42 12.35 0.19
CA GLU A 82 -9.32 13.31 0.23
C GLU A 82 -8.83 13.61 1.65
N SER A 83 -9.57 13.20 2.68
CA SER A 83 -9.13 13.33 4.08
C SER A 83 -8.12 12.28 4.48
N LYS A 84 -7.91 11.27 3.64
CA LYS A 84 -6.97 10.17 3.90
C LYS A 84 -5.65 10.39 3.18
N GLU A 85 -4.59 9.86 3.78
CA GLU A 85 -3.32 9.63 3.11
C GLU A 85 -3.16 8.13 2.95
N PHE A 86 -3.02 7.68 1.70
CA PHE A 86 -2.90 6.26 1.39
C PHE A 86 -1.41 5.89 1.36
N VAL A 87 -1.01 5.01 2.28
CA VAL A 87 0.38 4.59 2.42
C VAL A 87 0.48 3.13 1.99
N LEU A 88 1.04 2.90 0.83
CA LEU A 88 1.14 1.60 0.19
C LEU A 88 2.32 0.81 0.72
N PHE A 89 2.18 -0.52 0.80
CA PHE A 89 3.33 -1.38 1.04
C PHE A 89 3.21 -2.70 0.26
N CYS A 90 4.36 -3.30 0.02
CA CYS A 90 4.47 -4.63 -0.58
C CYS A 90 5.47 -5.46 0.23
N GLY A 91 6.11 -6.46 -0.38
CA GLY A 91 7.06 -7.33 0.34
C GLY A 91 8.37 -6.63 0.69
N ALA A 92 9.03 -6.01 -0.28
CA ALA A 92 10.37 -5.42 -0.12
C ALA A 92 10.43 -3.92 -0.48
N GLY A 93 9.33 -3.33 -0.90
CA GLY A 93 9.27 -1.91 -1.27
C GLY A 93 9.38 -1.62 -2.76
N TRP A 94 9.62 -2.61 -3.60
CA TRP A 94 9.78 -2.38 -5.04
C TRP A 94 8.44 -2.15 -5.75
N ARG A 95 7.50 -3.07 -5.58
CA ARG A 95 6.14 -2.95 -6.17
C ARG A 95 5.45 -1.69 -5.68
N SER A 96 5.60 -1.35 -4.40
CA SER A 96 4.93 -0.19 -3.84
C SER A 96 5.54 1.12 -4.31
N ALA A 97 6.84 1.17 -4.55
CA ALA A 97 7.46 2.37 -5.12
C ALA A 97 6.90 2.65 -6.53
N LEU A 98 6.84 1.62 -7.37
CA LEU A 98 6.29 1.75 -8.73
C LEU A 98 4.80 2.08 -8.70
N ALA A 99 4.05 1.45 -7.81
CA ALA A 99 2.62 1.70 -7.67
C ALA A 99 2.33 3.13 -7.21
N THR A 100 3.08 3.62 -6.22
CA THR A 100 2.90 4.99 -5.72
C THR A 100 3.19 6.00 -6.82
N GLN A 101 4.24 5.79 -7.61
CA GLN A 101 4.54 6.64 -8.76
C GLN A 101 3.39 6.63 -9.78
N ALA A 102 2.86 5.44 -10.07
CA ALA A 102 1.73 5.31 -11.02
C ALA A 102 0.52 6.11 -10.54
N LEU A 103 0.18 6.05 -9.25
CA LEU A 103 -0.95 6.81 -8.71
C LEU A 103 -0.70 8.31 -8.73
N GLN A 104 0.54 8.75 -8.48
CA GLN A 104 0.89 10.17 -8.64
C GLN A 104 0.71 10.63 -10.07
N HIS A 105 1.09 9.81 -11.04
CA HIS A 105 0.90 10.12 -12.46
C HIS A 105 -0.58 10.24 -12.83
N MET A 106 -1.45 9.58 -12.08
CA MET A 106 -2.91 9.70 -12.24
C MET A 106 -3.47 10.96 -11.56
N GLY A 107 -2.67 11.67 -10.78
CA GLY A 107 -3.08 12.89 -10.12
C GLY A 107 -3.28 12.79 -8.61
N MET A 108 -3.05 11.64 -7.99
CA MET A 108 -3.16 11.52 -6.53
C MET A 108 -1.99 12.25 -5.85
N THR A 109 -2.32 13.14 -4.91
CA THR A 109 -1.33 13.87 -4.12
C THR A 109 -1.18 13.30 -2.71
N ASN A 110 -2.13 12.49 -2.28
CA ASN A 110 -2.23 11.93 -0.93
C ASN A 110 -1.82 10.46 -0.90
N VAL A 111 -0.70 10.14 -1.53
CA VAL A 111 -0.20 8.77 -1.64
C VAL A 111 1.30 8.72 -1.32
N ALA A 112 1.71 7.68 -0.60
CA ALA A 112 3.09 7.43 -0.19
C ALA A 112 3.33 5.92 -0.11
N HIS A 113 4.55 5.49 0.21
CA HIS A 113 4.79 4.07 0.49
C HIS A 113 5.75 3.88 1.66
N ILE A 114 5.83 2.65 2.16
CA ILE A 114 6.69 2.26 3.29
C ILE A 114 8.00 1.71 2.75
N ASP A 115 9.11 2.28 3.21
CA ASP A 115 10.45 1.80 2.86
C ASP A 115 10.67 0.38 3.40
N GLY A 116 11.19 -0.50 2.54
CA GLY A 116 11.50 -1.87 2.92
C GLY A 116 10.30 -2.82 3.01
N GLY A 117 9.09 -2.31 2.90
CA GLY A 117 7.88 -3.12 2.84
C GLY A 117 7.62 -3.97 4.08
N PHE A 118 6.87 -5.07 3.88
CA PHE A 118 6.48 -5.95 4.98
C PHE A 118 7.66 -6.70 5.59
N ALA A 119 8.72 -6.95 4.82
CA ALA A 119 9.94 -7.54 5.34
C ALA A 119 10.55 -6.68 6.44
N GLU A 120 10.66 -5.36 6.20
CA GLU A 120 11.17 -4.43 7.20
C GLU A 120 10.19 -4.26 8.37
N TRP A 121 8.89 -4.28 8.07
CA TRP A 121 7.83 -4.24 9.08
C TRP A 121 7.99 -5.37 10.12
N LEU A 122 8.17 -6.60 9.62
CA LEU A 122 8.39 -7.78 10.47
C LEU A 122 9.72 -7.69 11.23
N LYS A 123 10.78 -7.23 10.56
CA LYS A 123 12.11 -7.10 11.17
C LYS A 123 12.10 -6.18 12.36
N GLN A 124 11.28 -5.13 12.32
CA GLN A 124 11.12 -4.17 13.42
C GLN A 124 10.05 -4.59 14.44
N SER A 125 9.51 -5.78 14.32
CA SER A 125 8.47 -6.32 15.20
C SER A 125 7.24 -5.41 15.30
N ALA A 126 6.89 -4.74 14.21
CA ALA A 126 5.70 -3.90 14.15
C ALA A 126 4.43 -4.76 14.16
N PRO A 127 3.27 -4.19 14.53
CA PRO A 127 2.03 -4.96 14.70
C PRO A 127 1.57 -5.63 13.40
N THR A 128 1.06 -6.85 13.53
CA THR A 128 0.48 -7.59 12.40
C THR A 128 -0.85 -8.21 12.82
N GLU A 129 -1.64 -8.62 11.82
CA GLU A 129 -2.83 -9.43 12.01
C GLU A 129 -2.89 -10.51 10.95
N THR A 130 -3.62 -11.60 11.26
CA THR A 130 -3.82 -12.68 10.30
C THR A 130 -4.80 -12.26 9.21
N LEU A 131 -4.79 -12.99 8.09
CA LEU A 131 -5.78 -12.77 7.03
C LEU A 131 -7.21 -12.98 7.55
N GLU A 132 -7.42 -13.97 8.41
CA GLU A 132 -8.73 -14.23 9.02
C GLU A 132 -9.21 -13.04 9.84
N ALA A 133 -8.33 -12.46 10.67
CA ALA A 133 -8.67 -11.29 11.47
C ALA A 133 -8.97 -10.08 10.57
N HIS A 134 -8.21 -9.91 9.51
CA HIS A 134 -8.42 -8.88 8.51
C HIS A 134 -9.80 -9.01 7.85
N LYS A 135 -10.16 -10.21 7.41
CA LYS A 135 -11.45 -10.50 6.77
C LYS A 135 -12.61 -10.26 7.75
N ALA A 136 -12.45 -10.68 8.99
CA ALA A 136 -13.49 -10.51 10.02
C ALA A 136 -13.76 -9.02 10.28
N ARG A 137 -12.71 -8.21 10.36
CA ARG A 137 -12.84 -6.77 10.56
C ARG A 137 -13.49 -6.09 9.36
N SER A 138 -13.07 -6.44 8.14
CA SER A 138 -13.65 -5.90 6.91
C SER A 138 -15.14 -6.22 6.80
N LYS A 139 -15.54 -7.45 7.17
CA LYS A 139 -16.94 -7.87 7.19
C LYS A 139 -17.74 -7.10 8.25
N ALA A 140 -17.18 -6.93 9.44
CA ALA A 140 -17.82 -6.16 10.51
C ALA A 140 -18.03 -4.70 10.11
N ALA A 141 -17.05 -4.10 9.45
CA ALA A 141 -17.14 -2.71 8.98
C ALA A 141 -18.22 -2.51 7.93
N ARG A 142 -18.57 -3.58 7.17
CA ARG A 142 -19.64 -3.52 6.16
C ARG A 142 -21.02 -3.86 6.71
N ALA A 143 -21.06 -4.39 7.90
CA ALA A 143 -22.34 -4.69 8.57
C ALA A 143 -22.95 -3.41 9.20
#